data_2512b4fd96e33a780fcc28a4fec19609
#
_entry.id   2512b4fd96e33a780fcc28a4fec19609
#
_cell.length_a   1.000
_cell.length_b   1.000
_cell.length_c   1.000
_cell.angle_alpha   90.00
_cell.angle_beta   90.00
_cell.angle_gamma   90.00
#
_symmetry.space_group_name_H-M   'P 1'
#
loop_
_entity.id
_entity.type
_entity.pdbx_description
1 polymer ?
#
loop_
_entity_poly.entity_id
_entity_poly.type
_entity_poly.pdbx_seq_one_letter_code
_entity_poly.pdbx_strand_id
1 'polypeptide(L)'
;CQPSVEYRGFPRARLIFGLLLNPNKHQILNIKRHTMTVEVKTLEELRKLNLFELIKTVFDNALAKGDLVYQDAVDSQIVRDPLSKIDNEVKIVDGLSKRPNNRASEPGSKEKTISESKMEDMKKNNPFTNPEPELTVIDSLLGQYRVILNKYPNSKYHFLLVTKEFEKQDSLLNPIELQIIHTILDNLNKGEGKNEGGSRYFSFFNSGPESGYSQFHKHIQFMMMPEEIRPYQEDVVRNVNYFIPKEIVENRRPLFYKNASFKHYILKLKEYDSFETEEEEEDERDSLATLYMYLIKRSMNIFREYEDHVKLSYNFIMMADWMMIVPRRNAKFEDIWQNALGFMGMFFVKNEEMKEKVLKLGFSKILEECAFPLEEDEEHIVYNEYGY
;
A
#
# COMPACT_ATOMS: atom_id res chain seq x y z
N CYS A 1 18.99 -66.09 -24.63
CA CYS A 1 19.41 -64.84 -25.25
C CYS A 1 18.33 -63.78 -25.00
N GLN A 2 18.52 -63.03 -23.94
CA GLN A 2 17.76 -61.79 -23.71
C GLN A 2 18.69 -60.60 -23.88
N PRO A 3 18.32 -59.50 -24.53
CA PRO A 3 19.13 -58.28 -24.56
C PRO A 3 18.80 -57.40 -23.38
N SER A 4 19.88 -56.92 -22.78
CA SER A 4 19.94 -55.94 -21.74
C SER A 4 19.39 -54.58 -22.22
N VAL A 5 18.47 -53.99 -21.46
CA VAL A 5 18.00 -52.63 -21.66
C VAL A 5 18.87 -51.65 -20.89
N GLU A 6 19.65 -50.82 -21.58
CA GLU A 6 20.38 -49.68 -21.04
C GLU A 6 19.40 -48.57 -20.70
N TYR A 7 19.35 -48.17 -19.41
CA TYR A 7 18.72 -46.93 -18.96
C TYR A 7 19.59 -45.75 -19.35
N ARG A 8 19.22 -45.02 -20.40
CA ARG A 8 19.74 -43.70 -20.71
C ARG A 8 19.16 -42.70 -19.72
N GLY A 9 20.02 -42.12 -18.91
CA GLY A 9 19.69 -41.04 -17.99
C GLY A 9 19.15 -39.80 -18.70
N PHE A 10 18.09 -39.25 -18.17
CA PHE A 10 17.56 -37.93 -18.59
C PHE A 10 18.60 -36.84 -18.30
N PRO A 11 18.79 -35.90 -19.24
CA PRO A 11 19.67 -34.77 -18.98
C PRO A 11 18.97 -33.82 -17.95
N ARG A 12 19.70 -33.52 -16.87
CA ARG A 12 19.33 -32.48 -15.93
C ARG A 12 19.02 -31.20 -16.71
N ALA A 13 17.79 -30.71 -16.57
CA ALA A 13 17.37 -29.41 -17.09
C ALA A 13 18.30 -28.34 -16.48
N ARG A 14 19.20 -27.80 -17.27
CA ARG A 14 19.85 -26.54 -17.00
C ARG A 14 18.77 -25.46 -17.17
N LEU A 15 18.24 -24.95 -16.06
CA LEU A 15 17.47 -23.71 -16.07
C LEU A 15 18.37 -22.63 -16.70
N ILE A 16 17.89 -22.12 -17.83
CA ILE A 16 18.55 -21.02 -18.54
C ILE A 16 18.24 -19.74 -17.75
N PHE A 17 19.14 -19.39 -16.84
CA PHE A 17 19.18 -18.07 -16.19
C PHE A 17 19.81 -17.06 -17.14
N GLY A 18 19.13 -16.73 -18.22
CA GLY A 18 19.64 -15.87 -19.27
C GLY A 18 18.80 -14.66 -19.64
N LEU A 19 17.68 -14.41 -18.95
CA LEU A 19 16.70 -13.41 -19.41
C LEU A 19 16.45 -12.22 -18.45
N LEU A 20 17.24 -12.05 -17.41
CA LEU A 20 17.09 -10.92 -16.47
C LEU A 20 18.06 -9.75 -16.76
N LEU A 21 18.85 -9.81 -17.80
CA LEU A 21 19.82 -8.77 -18.13
C LEU A 21 19.60 -8.29 -19.58
N ASN A 22 19.29 -7.02 -19.74
CA ASN A 22 19.36 -6.33 -21.03
C ASN A 22 20.81 -6.47 -21.56
N PRO A 23 21.04 -7.05 -22.76
CA PRO A 23 22.40 -7.41 -23.22
C PRO A 23 23.33 -6.23 -23.47
N ASN A 24 22.88 -4.99 -23.34
CA ASN A 24 23.65 -3.79 -23.68
C ASN A 24 24.14 -2.94 -22.50
N LYS A 25 23.94 -3.39 -21.24
CA LYS A 25 24.48 -2.67 -20.07
C LYS A 25 25.03 -3.63 -19.03
N HIS A 26 26.35 -3.73 -18.93
CA HIS A 26 27.04 -4.45 -17.87
C HIS A 26 26.81 -3.78 -16.51
N GLN A 27 25.83 -4.26 -15.76
CA GLN A 27 25.77 -4.04 -14.32
C GLN A 27 25.95 -5.38 -13.63
N ILE A 28 27.01 -5.50 -12.85
CA ILE A 28 27.36 -6.69 -12.08
C ILE A 28 26.49 -6.69 -10.81
N LEU A 29 25.37 -7.41 -10.85
CA LEU A 29 24.71 -7.85 -9.65
C LEU A 29 25.55 -8.95 -9.02
N ASN A 30 26.11 -8.70 -7.84
CA ASN A 30 26.87 -9.70 -7.07
C ASN A 30 25.93 -10.79 -6.54
N ILE A 31 25.67 -11.82 -7.35
CA ILE A 31 24.83 -12.97 -7.00
C ILE A 31 25.69 -13.99 -6.26
N LYS A 32 25.65 -14.00 -4.94
CA LYS A 32 26.20 -15.07 -4.10
C LYS A 32 25.24 -16.26 -4.04
N ARG A 33 25.72 -17.43 -4.39
CA ARG A 33 25.03 -18.68 -4.76
C ARG A 33 24.24 -19.43 -3.66
N HIS A 34 23.88 -18.85 -2.49
CA HIS A 34 23.12 -19.61 -1.47
C HIS A 34 21.86 -18.90 -0.92
N THR A 35 21.74 -17.62 -1.11
CA THR A 35 20.52 -16.83 -0.96
C THR A 35 20.65 -15.68 -1.94
N MET A 36 19.71 -15.53 -2.88
CA MET A 36 19.71 -14.38 -3.79
C MET A 36 19.30 -13.13 -2.99
N THR A 37 20.28 -12.49 -2.36
CA THR A 37 20.06 -11.19 -1.72
C THR A 37 20.19 -10.12 -2.79
N VAL A 38 19.08 -9.43 -3.07
CA VAL A 38 19.08 -8.26 -3.96
C VAL A 38 19.34 -7.02 -3.09
N GLU A 39 20.37 -6.28 -3.46
CA GLU A 39 20.69 -4.99 -2.84
C GLU A 39 20.55 -3.89 -3.88
N VAL A 40 19.82 -2.81 -3.52
CA VAL A 40 19.58 -1.64 -4.33
C VAL A 40 20.04 -0.41 -3.54
N LYS A 41 21.05 0.30 -4.06
CA LYS A 41 21.75 1.36 -3.32
C LYS A 41 21.22 2.75 -3.62
N THR A 42 20.61 2.93 -4.78
CA THR A 42 20.12 4.25 -5.25
C THR A 42 18.73 4.14 -5.84
N LEU A 43 18.01 5.27 -5.92
CA LEU A 43 16.72 5.32 -6.60
C LEU A 43 16.87 5.09 -8.11
N GLU A 44 17.98 5.51 -8.70
CA GLU A 44 18.29 5.23 -10.10
C GLU A 44 18.39 3.73 -10.40
N GLU A 45 19.06 2.97 -9.51
CA GLU A 45 19.08 1.50 -9.61
C GLU A 45 17.66 0.92 -9.50
N LEU A 46 16.83 1.45 -8.57
CA LEU A 46 15.45 1.02 -8.40
C LEU A 46 14.61 1.28 -9.66
N ARG A 47 14.76 2.45 -10.30
CA ARG A 47 14.04 2.80 -11.55
C ARG A 47 14.37 1.85 -12.70
N LYS A 48 15.63 1.37 -12.77
CA LYS A 48 16.12 0.47 -13.83
C LYS A 48 15.87 -1.01 -13.56
N LEU A 49 15.39 -1.37 -12.36
CA LEU A 49 15.14 -2.75 -11.98
C LEU A 49 13.86 -3.27 -12.66
N ASN A 50 13.90 -4.48 -13.20
CA ASN A 50 12.66 -5.18 -13.58
C ASN A 50 11.97 -5.70 -12.30
N LEU A 51 11.35 -4.76 -11.58
CA LEU A 51 10.82 -5.00 -10.23
C LEU A 51 9.65 -5.98 -10.26
N PHE A 52 8.77 -5.92 -11.26
CA PHE A 52 7.64 -6.84 -11.37
C PHE A 52 8.09 -8.29 -11.52
N GLU A 53 9.02 -8.57 -12.42
CA GLU A 53 9.54 -9.94 -12.61
C GLU A 53 10.26 -10.48 -11.37
N LEU A 54 10.93 -9.60 -10.62
CA LEU A 54 11.54 -9.98 -9.36
C LEU A 54 10.49 -10.35 -8.31
N ILE A 55 9.46 -9.52 -8.12
CA ILE A 55 8.32 -9.79 -7.22
C ILE A 55 7.62 -11.09 -7.62
N LYS A 56 7.32 -11.24 -8.91
CA LYS A 56 6.66 -12.41 -9.47
C LYS A 56 7.46 -13.69 -9.23
N THR A 57 8.74 -13.66 -9.50
CA THR A 57 9.64 -14.81 -9.31
C THR A 57 9.68 -15.26 -7.85
N VAL A 58 9.82 -14.32 -6.90
CA VAL A 58 9.84 -14.62 -5.47
C VAL A 58 8.48 -15.14 -5.02
N PHE A 59 7.39 -14.52 -5.47
CA PHE A 59 6.02 -14.92 -5.13
C PHE A 59 5.70 -16.34 -5.62
N ASP A 60 5.94 -16.63 -6.90
CA ASP A 60 5.64 -17.92 -7.50
C ASP A 60 6.46 -19.06 -6.84
N ASN A 61 7.72 -18.79 -6.52
CA ASN A 61 8.57 -19.73 -5.77
C ASN A 61 8.06 -19.98 -4.35
N ALA A 62 7.73 -18.93 -3.60
CA ALA A 62 7.21 -19.03 -2.24
C ALA A 62 5.87 -19.75 -2.19
N LEU A 63 4.98 -19.47 -3.15
CA LEU A 63 3.69 -20.15 -3.28
C LEU A 63 3.87 -21.64 -3.58
N ALA A 64 4.76 -22.01 -4.52
CA ALA A 64 5.03 -23.39 -4.89
C ALA A 64 5.62 -24.23 -3.75
N LYS A 65 6.37 -23.59 -2.83
CA LYS A 65 6.96 -24.25 -1.65
C LYS A 65 6.02 -24.26 -0.44
N GLY A 66 4.96 -23.46 -0.45
CA GLY A 66 4.03 -23.29 0.67
C GLY A 66 4.52 -22.31 1.74
N ASP A 67 5.56 -21.50 1.45
CA ASP A 67 6.07 -20.45 2.34
C ASP A 67 5.11 -19.25 2.40
N LEU A 68 4.27 -19.10 1.36
CA LEU A 68 3.26 -18.07 1.21
C LEU A 68 1.87 -18.71 1.11
N VAL A 69 0.90 -18.19 1.86
CA VAL A 69 -0.48 -18.70 1.90
C VAL A 69 -1.35 -17.83 1.03
N TYR A 70 -1.52 -18.19 -0.23
CA TYR A 70 -2.41 -17.52 -1.17
C TYR A 70 -3.31 -18.53 -1.87
N GLN A 71 -4.58 -18.19 -1.97
CA GLN A 71 -5.55 -18.85 -2.83
C GLN A 71 -6.29 -17.76 -3.58
N ASP A 72 -6.50 -17.98 -4.88
CA ASP A 72 -7.42 -17.12 -5.64
C ASP A 72 -8.78 -17.13 -4.93
N ALA A 73 -9.43 -15.98 -4.89
CA ALA A 73 -10.71 -15.87 -4.21
C ALA A 73 -11.72 -16.84 -4.83
N VAL A 74 -12.43 -17.54 -3.96
CA VAL A 74 -13.50 -18.46 -4.35
C VAL A 74 -14.70 -17.67 -4.87
N ASP A 75 -14.91 -16.46 -4.35
CA ASP A 75 -16.02 -15.59 -4.73
C ASP A 75 -15.60 -14.12 -4.65
N SER A 76 -15.84 -13.40 -5.74
CA SER A 76 -15.65 -11.95 -5.87
C SER A 76 -16.86 -11.39 -6.59
N GLN A 77 -17.45 -10.33 -6.04
CA GLN A 77 -18.59 -9.64 -6.61
C GLN A 77 -18.33 -8.14 -6.66
N ILE A 78 -18.54 -7.54 -7.83
CA ILE A 78 -18.54 -6.09 -7.97
C ILE A 78 -19.96 -5.56 -7.80
N VAL A 79 -20.12 -4.61 -6.90
CA VAL A 79 -21.39 -3.96 -6.60
C VAL A 79 -21.22 -2.45 -6.63
N ARG A 80 -22.02 -1.79 -7.47
CA ARG A 80 -22.05 -0.35 -7.51
C ARG A 80 -22.87 0.19 -6.34
N ASP A 81 -22.25 1.02 -5.51
CA ASP A 81 -22.95 1.66 -4.40
C ASP A 81 -23.98 2.68 -4.95
N PRO A 82 -25.27 2.55 -4.57
CA PRO A 82 -26.32 3.44 -5.08
C PRO A 82 -26.17 4.90 -4.65
N LEU A 83 -25.48 5.18 -3.54
CA LEU A 83 -25.25 6.53 -3.02
C LEU A 83 -24.01 7.16 -3.65
N SER A 84 -22.85 6.59 -3.40
CA SER A 84 -21.57 7.15 -3.86
C SER A 84 -21.30 6.93 -5.35
N LYS A 85 -21.99 6.00 -6.01
CA LYS A 85 -21.72 5.56 -7.38
C LYS A 85 -20.32 4.94 -7.57
N ILE A 86 -19.66 4.56 -6.49
CA ILE A 86 -18.39 3.85 -6.52
C ILE A 86 -18.66 2.35 -6.75
N ASP A 87 -17.90 1.74 -7.65
CA ASP A 87 -17.90 0.29 -7.85
C ASP A 87 -17.02 -0.35 -6.78
N ASN A 88 -17.60 -1.31 -6.01
CA ASN A 88 -16.94 -1.94 -4.89
C ASN A 88 -16.81 -3.45 -5.15
N GLU A 89 -15.61 -3.98 -5.00
CA GLU A 89 -15.36 -5.43 -4.97
C GLU A 89 -15.58 -5.94 -3.54
N VAL A 90 -16.46 -6.92 -3.39
CA VAL A 90 -16.57 -7.69 -2.14
C VAL A 90 -16.01 -9.07 -2.40
N LYS A 91 -14.95 -9.42 -1.70
CA LYS A 91 -14.15 -10.61 -1.94
C LYS A 91 -13.99 -11.44 -0.67
N ILE A 92 -14.34 -12.73 -0.74
CA ILE A 92 -14.09 -13.67 0.35
C ILE A 92 -12.64 -14.17 0.25
N VAL A 93 -11.87 -13.98 1.34
CA VAL A 93 -10.47 -14.37 1.42
C VAL A 93 -10.26 -15.29 2.62
N ASP A 94 -10.08 -16.58 2.35
CA ASP A 94 -9.85 -17.62 3.38
C ASP A 94 -8.61 -17.36 4.25
N GLY A 95 -7.60 -16.72 3.68
CA GLY A 95 -6.36 -16.33 4.39
C GLY A 95 -6.59 -15.36 5.56
N LEU A 96 -7.71 -14.62 5.58
CA LEU A 96 -8.03 -13.71 6.69
C LEU A 96 -8.28 -14.45 8.00
N SER A 97 -8.85 -15.65 7.96
CA SER A 97 -9.09 -16.49 9.13
C SER A 97 -7.80 -17.10 9.71
N LYS A 98 -6.77 -17.25 8.88
CA LYS A 98 -5.46 -17.84 9.23
C LYS A 98 -4.45 -16.82 9.74
N ARG A 99 -4.76 -15.53 9.63
CA ARG A 99 -3.86 -14.45 10.13
C ARG A 99 -3.78 -14.49 11.65
N PRO A 100 -2.59 -14.43 12.24
CA PRO A 100 -2.45 -14.25 13.68
C PRO A 100 -3.18 -12.98 14.11
N ASN A 101 -3.97 -13.08 15.18
CA ASN A 101 -4.72 -11.94 15.74
C ASN A 101 -3.78 -11.01 16.53
N ASN A 102 -2.81 -10.40 15.87
CA ASN A 102 -1.84 -9.48 16.47
C ASN A 102 -2.32 -8.03 16.46
N ARG A 103 -3.65 -7.82 16.48
CA ARG A 103 -4.22 -6.47 16.44
C ARG A 103 -3.81 -5.67 17.66
N ALA A 104 -3.33 -4.48 17.40
CA ALA A 104 -2.68 -3.57 18.33
C ALA A 104 -3.54 -3.13 19.52
N SER A 105 -4.84 -3.02 19.33
CA SER A 105 -5.79 -2.63 20.36
C SER A 105 -7.17 -3.19 20.06
N GLU A 106 -7.91 -3.56 21.07
CA GLU A 106 -9.36 -3.65 20.91
C GLU A 106 -9.89 -2.23 20.69
N PRO A 107 -10.68 -1.99 19.64
CA PRO A 107 -11.29 -0.69 19.40
C PRO A 107 -12.14 -0.27 20.59
N GLY A 108 -11.97 0.97 21.02
CA GLY A 108 -12.68 1.49 22.20
C GLY A 108 -12.04 1.17 23.55
N SER A 109 -10.87 0.52 23.61
CA SER A 109 -10.11 0.42 24.85
C SER A 109 -9.63 1.82 25.26
N LYS A 110 -9.95 2.23 26.49
CA LYS A 110 -9.51 3.52 27.08
C LYS A 110 -7.98 3.58 27.34
N GLU A 111 -7.26 2.49 27.10
CA GLU A 111 -5.81 2.44 27.20
C GLU A 111 -5.18 3.04 25.95
N LYS A 112 -5.01 4.35 25.97
CA LYS A 112 -4.39 5.17 24.92
C LYS A 112 -2.87 4.93 24.75
N THR A 113 -2.25 4.12 25.62
CA THR A 113 -0.80 3.86 25.61
C THR A 113 -0.54 2.36 25.71
N ILE A 114 0.18 1.84 24.73
CA ILE A 114 0.66 0.44 24.78
C ILE A 114 1.70 0.37 25.91
N SER A 115 1.54 -0.58 26.85
CA SER A 115 2.53 -0.77 27.90
C SER A 115 3.90 -1.15 27.33
N GLU A 116 4.98 -0.75 28.01
CA GLU A 116 6.37 -1.06 27.58
C GLU A 116 6.59 -2.57 27.43
N SER A 117 6.03 -3.40 28.31
CA SER A 117 6.10 -4.86 28.21
C SER A 117 5.44 -5.41 26.95
N LYS A 118 4.27 -4.89 26.57
CA LYS A 118 3.57 -5.27 25.33
C LYS A 118 4.37 -4.82 24.10
N MET A 119 5.00 -3.66 24.16
CA MET A 119 5.86 -3.17 23.08
C MET A 119 7.12 -4.02 22.90
N GLU A 120 7.72 -4.52 23.98
CA GLU A 120 8.84 -5.45 23.93
C GLU A 120 8.45 -6.82 23.35
N ASP A 121 7.31 -7.36 23.74
CA ASP A 121 6.79 -8.62 23.19
C ASP A 121 6.49 -8.49 21.69
N MET A 122 5.99 -7.34 21.27
CA MET A 122 5.75 -7.05 19.86
C MET A 122 7.03 -6.88 19.05
N LYS A 123 8.09 -6.33 19.63
CA LYS A 123 9.43 -6.29 19.01
C LYS A 123 10.03 -7.68 18.86
N LYS A 124 9.88 -8.54 19.86
CA LYS A 124 10.39 -9.93 19.82
C LYS A 124 9.70 -10.80 18.76
N ASN A 125 8.40 -10.62 18.59
CA ASN A 125 7.55 -11.38 17.65
C ASN A 125 7.33 -10.64 16.31
N ASN A 126 8.17 -9.68 15.98
CA ASN A 126 8.05 -8.84 14.81
C ASN A 126 8.53 -9.58 13.54
N PRO A 127 7.64 -9.89 12.59
CA PRO A 127 8.02 -10.65 11.40
C PRO A 127 8.91 -9.85 10.44
N PHE A 128 9.04 -8.53 10.64
CA PHE A 128 9.81 -7.64 9.75
C PHE A 128 11.25 -7.42 10.22
N THR A 129 11.59 -7.75 11.47
CA THR A 129 12.96 -7.67 11.98
C THR A 129 13.87 -8.67 11.28
N ASN A 130 13.40 -9.91 11.17
CA ASN A 130 14.10 -10.99 10.48
C ASN A 130 13.11 -11.68 9.52
N PRO A 131 12.83 -11.07 8.37
CA PRO A 131 11.88 -11.62 7.42
C PRO A 131 12.41 -12.96 6.87
N GLU A 132 11.48 -13.85 6.54
CA GLU A 132 11.78 -15.13 5.90
C GLU A 132 12.51 -14.87 4.57
N PRO A 133 13.68 -15.48 4.33
CA PRO A 133 14.44 -15.25 3.09
C PRO A 133 13.62 -15.56 1.84
N GLU A 134 12.72 -16.55 1.92
CA GLU A 134 11.83 -17.00 0.84
C GLU A 134 10.79 -15.96 0.46
N LEU A 135 10.49 -15.01 1.37
CA LEU A 135 9.56 -13.90 1.14
C LEU A 135 10.27 -12.57 0.86
N THR A 136 11.60 -12.55 0.87
CA THR A 136 12.38 -11.33 0.67
C THR A 136 12.64 -11.08 -0.81
N VAL A 137 12.14 -9.94 -1.32
CA VAL A 137 12.32 -9.47 -2.71
C VAL A 137 13.59 -8.65 -2.84
N ILE A 138 13.75 -7.64 -1.97
CA ILE A 138 14.96 -6.80 -1.87
C ILE A 138 15.37 -6.78 -0.41
N ASP A 139 16.55 -7.33 -0.10
CA ASP A 139 17.05 -7.41 1.28
C ASP A 139 17.58 -6.06 1.79
N SER A 140 18.09 -5.23 0.88
CA SER A 140 18.60 -3.91 1.21
C SER A 140 18.24 -2.90 0.13
N LEU A 141 17.32 -2.00 0.46
CA LEU A 141 16.99 -0.85 -0.35
C LEU A 141 17.46 0.42 0.38
N LEU A 142 18.35 1.19 -0.28
CA LEU A 142 19.00 2.39 0.28
C LEU A 142 19.63 2.15 1.67
N GLY A 143 20.03 0.92 1.98
CA GLY A 143 20.61 0.53 3.28
C GLY A 143 19.61 0.45 4.45
N GLN A 144 18.46 1.09 4.37
CA GLN A 144 17.51 1.29 5.48
C GLN A 144 16.21 0.51 5.36
N TYR A 145 15.85 0.04 4.18
CA TYR A 145 14.57 -0.59 3.90
C TYR A 145 14.74 -2.00 3.34
N ARG A 146 13.64 -2.76 3.37
CA ARG A 146 13.47 -4.04 2.66
C ARG A 146 12.18 -4.05 1.88
N VAL A 147 12.15 -4.82 0.81
CA VAL A 147 10.92 -5.17 0.09
C VAL A 147 10.66 -6.65 0.32
N ILE A 148 9.53 -6.98 0.91
CA ILE A 148 9.14 -8.34 1.27
C ILE A 148 7.72 -8.66 0.79
N LEU A 149 7.44 -9.92 0.49
CA LEU A 149 6.09 -10.36 0.19
C LEU A 149 5.22 -10.37 1.44
N ASN A 150 3.93 -10.08 1.30
CA ASN A 150 2.98 -10.35 2.35
C ASN A 150 2.74 -11.85 2.44
N LYS A 151 2.97 -12.47 3.61
CA LYS A 151 2.79 -13.92 3.83
C LYS A 151 1.34 -14.38 3.63
N TYR A 152 0.38 -13.49 3.90
CA TYR A 152 -1.07 -13.72 3.75
C TYR A 152 -1.66 -12.64 2.84
N PRO A 153 -1.34 -12.68 1.54
CA PRO A 153 -1.70 -11.60 0.64
C PRO A 153 -3.21 -11.58 0.33
N ASN A 154 -3.78 -10.40 0.13
CA ASN A 154 -5.17 -10.22 -0.31
C ASN A 154 -5.33 -10.38 -1.84
N SER A 155 -4.24 -10.17 -2.57
CA SER A 155 -4.17 -10.34 -4.03
C SER A 155 -2.80 -10.90 -4.41
N LYS A 156 -2.66 -11.40 -5.64
CA LYS A 156 -1.36 -11.80 -6.18
C LYS A 156 -0.36 -10.64 -6.08
N TYR A 157 0.89 -10.99 -5.86
CA TYR A 157 2.02 -10.05 -5.87
C TYR A 157 1.88 -8.87 -4.90
N HIS A 158 1.15 -9.06 -3.81
CA HIS A 158 1.05 -8.11 -2.71
C HIS A 158 2.35 -8.12 -1.90
N PHE A 159 3.01 -6.98 -1.82
CA PHE A 159 4.28 -6.83 -1.13
C PHE A 159 4.30 -5.59 -0.21
N LEU A 160 5.35 -5.51 0.59
CA LEU A 160 5.53 -4.49 1.63
C LEU A 160 6.91 -3.85 1.48
N LEU A 161 6.96 -2.55 1.69
CA LEU A 161 8.17 -1.81 2.01
C LEU A 161 8.24 -1.67 3.53
N VAL A 162 9.29 -2.19 4.15
CA VAL A 162 9.46 -2.16 5.60
C VAL A 162 10.80 -1.52 5.97
N THR A 163 10.87 -0.84 7.10
CA THR A 163 12.13 -0.35 7.65
C THR A 163 12.93 -1.52 8.24
N LYS A 164 14.26 -1.50 8.12
CA LYS A 164 15.13 -2.53 8.74
C LYS A 164 15.13 -2.40 10.24
N GLU A 165 15.30 -1.19 10.73
CA GLU A 165 15.16 -0.86 12.14
C GLU A 165 13.70 -0.67 12.51
N PHE A 166 13.37 -0.99 13.76
CA PHE A 166 12.00 -0.85 14.23
C PHE A 166 11.59 0.62 14.29
N GLU A 167 10.64 1.00 13.45
CA GLU A 167 9.90 2.24 13.54
C GLU A 167 8.42 1.94 13.83
N LYS A 168 7.75 2.85 14.53
CA LYS A 168 6.33 2.69 14.85
C LYS A 168 5.46 2.94 13.61
N GLN A 169 4.42 2.13 13.44
CA GLN A 169 3.46 2.27 12.34
C GLN A 169 2.69 3.61 12.36
N ASP A 170 2.64 4.27 13.50
CA ASP A 170 1.99 5.57 13.67
C ASP A 170 2.95 6.77 13.53
N SER A 171 4.19 6.54 13.11
CA SER A 171 5.09 7.61 12.68
C SER A 171 4.70 8.10 11.28
N LEU A 172 4.95 9.39 11.02
CA LEU A 172 4.73 9.96 9.69
C LEU A 172 5.68 9.33 8.66
N LEU A 173 5.25 9.32 7.40
CA LEU A 173 6.16 9.01 6.29
C LEU A 173 7.17 10.14 6.15
N ASN A 174 8.44 9.79 6.00
CA ASN A 174 9.51 10.75 5.76
C ASN A 174 9.66 11.04 4.25
N PRO A 175 10.37 12.11 3.85
CA PRO A 175 10.51 12.48 2.44
C PRO A 175 11.09 11.38 1.55
N ILE A 176 12.07 10.61 2.06
CA ILE A 176 12.68 9.53 1.27
C ILE A 176 11.73 8.33 1.12
N GLU A 177 10.89 8.04 2.11
CA GLU A 177 9.86 7.00 2.00
C GLU A 177 8.84 7.36 0.93
N LEU A 178 8.38 8.60 0.87
CA LEU A 178 7.46 9.08 -0.17
C LEU A 178 8.08 8.97 -1.56
N GLN A 179 9.35 9.30 -1.69
CA GLN A 179 10.08 9.18 -2.95
C GLN A 179 10.28 7.72 -3.36
N ILE A 180 10.63 6.80 -2.42
CA ILE A 180 10.70 5.36 -2.69
C ILE A 180 9.33 4.83 -3.15
N ILE A 181 8.24 5.22 -2.47
CA ILE A 181 6.88 4.82 -2.86
C ILE A 181 6.58 5.25 -4.30
N HIS A 182 6.83 6.52 -4.62
CA HIS A 182 6.60 7.06 -5.95
C HIS A 182 7.45 6.34 -7.01
N THR A 183 8.73 6.16 -6.75
CA THR A 183 9.66 5.44 -7.65
C THR A 183 9.21 4.00 -7.91
N ILE A 184 8.75 3.27 -6.88
CA ILE A 184 8.22 1.91 -7.03
C ILE A 184 6.95 1.92 -7.91
N LEU A 185 6.02 2.85 -7.64
CA LEU A 185 4.77 2.95 -8.39
C LEU A 185 5.00 3.33 -9.84
N ASP A 186 5.92 4.26 -10.10
CA ASP A 186 6.27 4.66 -11.46
C ASP A 186 6.95 3.51 -12.22
N ASN A 187 7.90 2.81 -11.58
CA ASN A 187 8.55 1.64 -12.17
C ASN A 187 7.53 0.55 -12.55
N LEU A 188 6.60 0.20 -11.65
CA LEU A 188 5.63 -0.88 -11.87
C LEU A 188 4.50 -0.50 -12.83
N ASN A 189 4.15 0.78 -12.95
CA ASN A 189 3.02 1.23 -13.75
C ASN A 189 3.43 1.76 -15.13
N LYS A 190 4.61 2.36 -15.25
CA LYS A 190 5.07 3.04 -16.48
C LYS A 190 6.45 2.58 -16.94
N GLY A 191 7.34 2.17 -16.00
CA GLY A 191 8.75 1.90 -16.25
C GLY A 191 9.07 0.53 -16.82
N GLU A 192 10.36 0.16 -16.77
CA GLU A 192 10.90 -1.14 -17.21
C GLU A 192 10.35 -2.32 -16.38
N GLY A 193 9.93 -2.07 -15.14
CA GLY A 193 9.29 -3.05 -14.26
C GLY A 193 7.80 -3.22 -14.48
N LYS A 194 7.26 -2.69 -15.57
CA LYS A 194 5.84 -2.73 -15.89
C LYS A 194 5.34 -4.16 -16.04
N ASN A 195 4.21 -4.44 -15.44
CA ASN A 195 3.48 -5.69 -15.60
C ASN A 195 2.85 -5.78 -17.00
N GLU A 196 3.14 -6.87 -17.71
CA GLU A 196 2.63 -7.10 -19.06
C GLU A 196 1.09 -7.24 -19.13
N GLY A 197 0.44 -7.62 -18.02
CA GLY A 197 -1.02 -7.74 -17.91
C GLY A 197 -1.76 -6.41 -17.84
N GLY A 198 -1.04 -5.27 -17.72
CA GLY A 198 -1.64 -3.95 -17.67
C GLY A 198 -2.31 -3.56 -16.34
N SER A 199 -2.34 -4.44 -15.35
CA SER A 199 -2.85 -4.14 -14.02
C SER A 199 -1.97 -3.10 -13.32
N ARG A 200 -2.60 -2.11 -12.69
CA ARG A 200 -1.88 -1.00 -12.05
C ARG A 200 -1.68 -1.25 -10.57
N TYR A 201 -0.51 -0.88 -10.08
CA TYR A 201 -0.19 -0.88 -8.65
C TYR A 201 -0.60 0.43 -8.00
N PHE A 202 -1.04 0.32 -6.77
CA PHE A 202 -1.16 1.42 -5.82
C PHE A 202 -0.47 1.05 -4.51
N SER A 203 -0.10 2.06 -3.74
CA SER A 203 0.43 1.90 -2.39
C SER A 203 -0.55 2.43 -1.35
N PHE A 204 -0.47 1.89 -0.14
CA PHE A 204 -1.22 2.41 1.00
C PHE A 204 -0.47 2.26 2.31
N PHE A 205 -0.71 3.22 3.20
CA PHE A 205 -0.16 3.27 4.53
C PHE A 205 -1.27 3.55 5.55
N ASN A 206 -1.42 2.64 6.51
CA ASN A 206 -2.42 2.74 7.56
C ASN A 206 -1.72 3.22 8.83
N SER A 207 -1.98 4.44 9.29
CA SER A 207 -1.31 5.07 10.42
C SER A 207 -2.28 5.45 11.54
N GLY A 208 -1.90 5.14 12.76
CA GLY A 208 -2.69 5.43 13.94
C GLY A 208 -3.71 4.33 14.31
N PRO A 209 -4.20 4.30 15.56
CA PRO A 209 -4.96 3.18 16.12
C PRO A 209 -6.26 2.85 15.38
N GLU A 210 -6.91 3.87 14.79
CA GLU A 210 -8.19 3.71 14.10
C GLU A 210 -8.03 3.48 12.58
N SER A 211 -6.80 3.33 12.09
CA SER A 211 -6.52 3.15 10.65
C SER A 211 -6.70 1.73 10.13
N GLY A 212 -6.86 0.76 11.02
CA GLY A 212 -7.01 -0.64 10.65
C GLY A 212 -5.70 -1.37 10.33
N TYR A 213 -4.54 -0.90 10.83
CA TYR A 213 -3.29 -1.64 10.68
C TYR A 213 -3.22 -2.88 11.60
N SER A 214 -2.43 -3.87 11.19
CA SER A 214 -2.28 -5.13 11.92
C SER A 214 -0.90 -5.36 12.54
N GLN A 215 0.11 -4.58 12.15
CA GLN A 215 1.49 -4.71 12.60
C GLN A 215 2.02 -3.35 13.03
N PHE A 216 2.77 -3.33 14.15
CA PHE A 216 3.27 -2.08 14.76
C PHE A 216 4.58 -1.58 14.16
N HIS A 217 5.31 -2.45 13.49
CA HIS A 217 6.49 -2.08 12.74
C HIS A 217 6.07 -1.40 11.44
N LYS A 218 6.66 -0.26 11.15
CA LYS A 218 6.35 0.57 9.99
C LYS A 218 6.48 -0.21 8.69
N HIS A 219 5.37 -0.26 7.97
CA HIS A 219 5.27 -0.92 6.68
C HIS A 219 4.31 -0.19 5.77
N ILE A 220 4.70 -0.01 4.54
CA ILE A 220 3.89 0.49 3.44
C ILE A 220 3.54 -0.70 2.55
N GLN A 221 2.32 -0.76 2.08
CA GLN A 221 1.80 -1.89 1.32
C GLN A 221 1.59 -1.52 -0.14
N PHE A 222 1.82 -2.48 -1.05
CA PHE A 222 1.64 -2.33 -2.47
C PHE A 222 0.78 -3.47 -3.00
N MET A 223 -0.27 -3.12 -3.74
CA MET A 223 -1.20 -4.08 -4.33
C MET A 223 -1.55 -3.69 -5.77
N MET A 224 -1.95 -4.70 -6.55
CA MET A 224 -2.53 -4.48 -7.86
C MET A 224 -4.01 -4.09 -7.72
N MET A 225 -4.46 -3.12 -8.51
CA MET A 225 -5.88 -2.84 -8.69
C MET A 225 -6.55 -4.02 -9.38
N PRO A 226 -7.75 -4.42 -8.97
CA PRO A 226 -8.59 -5.30 -9.77
C PRO A 226 -8.84 -4.70 -11.15
N GLU A 227 -8.79 -5.51 -12.20
CA GLU A 227 -8.95 -5.05 -13.59
C GLU A 227 -10.31 -4.38 -13.84
N GLU A 228 -11.33 -4.87 -13.16
CA GLU A 228 -12.71 -4.43 -13.30
C GLU A 228 -13.01 -3.17 -12.50
N ILE A 229 -12.11 -2.76 -11.59
CA ILE A 229 -12.32 -1.56 -10.75
C ILE A 229 -11.46 -0.42 -11.27
N ARG A 230 -12.15 0.66 -11.59
CA ARG A 230 -11.53 1.93 -11.84
C ARG A 230 -11.58 2.79 -10.59
N PRO A 231 -10.43 3.27 -10.07
CA PRO A 231 -10.41 4.18 -8.94
C PRO A 231 -11.20 5.47 -9.24
N TYR A 232 -12.15 5.81 -8.40
CA TYR A 232 -12.93 7.06 -8.55
C TYR A 232 -12.05 8.31 -8.45
N GLN A 233 -10.91 8.21 -7.80
CA GLN A 233 -9.92 9.27 -7.69
C GLN A 233 -9.42 9.75 -9.05
N GLU A 234 -9.33 8.85 -10.03
CA GLU A 234 -8.93 9.19 -11.40
C GLU A 234 -9.93 10.12 -12.09
N ASP A 235 -11.22 9.95 -11.81
CA ASP A 235 -12.24 10.85 -12.34
C ASP A 235 -12.13 12.25 -11.73
N VAL A 236 -11.71 12.33 -10.46
CA VAL A 236 -11.48 13.60 -9.76
C VAL A 236 -10.27 14.34 -10.33
N VAL A 237 -9.16 13.64 -10.61
CA VAL A 237 -7.90 14.26 -11.05
C VAL A 237 -7.77 14.43 -12.58
N ARG A 238 -8.67 13.83 -13.37
CA ARG A 238 -8.52 13.70 -14.83
C ARG A 238 -8.31 15.01 -15.57
N ASN A 239 -9.02 16.05 -15.22
CA ASN A 239 -9.04 17.32 -15.95
C ASN A 239 -8.54 18.51 -15.13
N VAL A 240 -7.73 18.24 -14.12
CA VAL A 240 -7.15 19.26 -13.27
C VAL A 240 -5.63 19.26 -13.39
N ASN A 241 -5.03 20.42 -13.16
CA ASN A 241 -3.58 20.56 -13.11
C ASN A 241 -3.04 19.90 -11.83
N TYR A 242 -1.77 19.49 -11.85
CA TYR A 242 -1.09 19.02 -10.65
C TYR A 242 -0.98 20.14 -9.60
N PHE A 243 -0.84 19.75 -8.35
CA PHE A 243 -0.65 20.70 -7.25
C PHE A 243 0.80 21.14 -7.18
N ILE A 244 0.99 22.46 -7.15
CA ILE A 244 2.31 23.06 -6.93
C ILE A 244 2.37 23.46 -5.45
N PRO A 245 3.44 23.11 -4.70
CA PRO A 245 3.56 23.46 -3.29
C PRO A 245 3.35 24.95 -2.97
N LYS A 246 3.80 25.86 -3.84
CA LYS A 246 3.57 27.29 -3.69
C LYS A 246 2.09 27.69 -3.77
N GLU A 247 1.32 27.06 -4.67
CA GLU A 247 -0.14 27.32 -4.81
C GLU A 247 -0.92 26.80 -3.60
N ILE A 248 -0.41 25.78 -2.92
CA ILE A 248 -1.01 25.26 -1.68
C ILE A 248 -0.87 26.31 -0.57
N VAL A 249 0.27 26.97 -0.47
CA VAL A 249 0.49 28.09 0.47
C VAL A 249 -0.45 29.26 0.15
N GLU A 250 -0.83 29.46 -1.10
CA GLU A 250 -1.77 30.47 -1.60
C GLU A 250 -3.26 30.04 -1.47
N ASN A 251 -3.60 29.08 -0.61
CA ASN A 251 -4.96 28.63 -0.30
C ASN A 251 -5.66 27.79 -1.37
N ARG A 252 -4.93 27.09 -2.23
CA ARG A 252 -5.56 26.12 -3.11
C ARG A 252 -6.08 24.92 -2.32
N ARG A 253 -7.36 24.58 -2.51
CA ARG A 253 -8.00 23.45 -1.82
C ARG A 253 -7.63 22.12 -2.46
N PRO A 254 -7.48 21.04 -1.68
CA PRO A 254 -7.38 19.69 -2.22
C PRO A 254 -8.70 19.29 -2.88
N LEU A 255 -8.58 18.33 -3.78
CA LEU A 255 -9.74 17.76 -4.47
C LEU A 255 -10.44 16.74 -3.56
N PHE A 256 -11.71 16.48 -3.84
CA PHE A 256 -12.47 15.41 -3.20
C PHE A 256 -13.58 14.90 -4.12
N TYR A 257 -14.07 13.71 -3.89
CA TYR A 257 -15.16 13.10 -4.63
C TYR A 257 -16.48 13.42 -3.95
N LYS A 258 -17.30 14.25 -4.56
CA LYS A 258 -18.54 14.83 -3.98
C LYS A 258 -19.57 13.80 -3.52
N ASN A 259 -19.61 12.63 -4.17
CA ASN A 259 -20.59 11.60 -3.84
C ASN A 259 -20.10 10.63 -2.75
N ALA A 260 -18.86 10.76 -2.27
CA ALA A 260 -18.41 9.97 -1.15
C ALA A 260 -19.14 10.37 0.13
N SER A 261 -19.39 9.41 1.02
CA SER A 261 -20.01 9.64 2.33
C SER A 261 -19.01 10.08 3.41
N PHE A 262 -17.72 10.15 3.09
CA PHE A 262 -16.62 10.32 4.05
C PHE A 262 -15.66 11.43 3.62
N LYS A 263 -15.09 12.13 4.60
CA LYS A 263 -14.05 13.15 4.36
C LYS A 263 -12.77 12.49 3.85
N HIS A 264 -12.24 13.01 2.77
CA HIS A 264 -10.99 12.61 2.14
C HIS A 264 -10.44 13.77 1.31
N TYR A 265 -9.14 13.77 1.09
CA TYR A 265 -8.46 14.81 0.34
C TYR A 265 -7.52 14.20 -0.69
N ILE A 266 -7.61 14.68 -1.93
CA ILE A 266 -6.85 14.17 -3.07
C ILE A 266 -6.00 15.31 -3.65
N LEU A 267 -4.74 15.00 -3.95
CA LEU A 267 -3.83 15.90 -4.67
C LEU A 267 -3.36 15.19 -5.93
N LYS A 268 -3.42 15.88 -7.07
CA LYS A 268 -2.80 15.40 -8.32
C LYS A 268 -1.31 15.71 -8.27
N LEU A 269 -0.49 14.71 -8.56
CA LEU A 269 0.97 14.82 -8.60
C LEU A 269 1.45 15.32 -9.96
N LYS A 270 2.64 15.94 -9.97
CA LYS A 270 3.38 16.26 -11.18
C LYS A 270 3.93 14.94 -11.75
N GLU A 271 3.85 14.78 -13.06
CA GLU A 271 4.52 13.71 -13.76
C GLU A 271 5.96 14.11 -14.05
N TYR A 272 6.87 13.18 -13.85
CA TYR A 272 8.28 13.32 -14.19
C TYR A 272 8.60 12.32 -15.30
N ASP A 273 9.00 12.80 -16.46
CA ASP A 273 9.32 11.94 -17.61
C ASP A 273 10.67 11.23 -17.43
N SER A 274 11.62 11.91 -16.81
CA SER A 274 12.96 11.40 -16.47
C SER A 274 13.57 12.25 -15.36
N PHE A 275 14.56 11.69 -14.68
CA PHE A 275 15.42 12.44 -13.75
C PHE A 275 16.81 12.50 -14.36
N GLU A 276 17.21 13.66 -14.81
CA GLU A 276 18.52 13.88 -15.44
C GLU A 276 19.54 14.44 -14.45
N THR A 277 19.07 15.05 -13.38
CA THR A 277 19.90 15.70 -12.35
C THR A 277 19.50 15.34 -10.93
N GLU A 278 20.44 15.46 -9.99
CA GLU A 278 20.17 15.32 -8.54
C GLU A 278 19.19 16.41 -8.04
N GLU A 279 19.21 17.61 -8.65
CA GLU A 279 18.32 18.72 -8.32
C GLU A 279 16.85 18.38 -8.62
N GLU A 280 16.58 17.68 -9.73
CA GLU A 280 15.21 17.20 -10.07
C GLU A 280 14.73 16.13 -9.09
N GLU A 281 15.60 15.23 -8.62
CA GLU A 281 15.28 14.26 -7.58
C GLU A 281 14.99 14.92 -6.24
N GLU A 282 15.71 15.99 -5.89
CA GLU A 282 15.46 16.79 -4.68
C GLU A 282 14.14 17.55 -4.78
N ASP A 283 13.82 18.16 -5.93
CA ASP A 283 12.56 18.88 -6.17
C ASP A 283 11.36 17.92 -6.05
N GLU A 284 11.46 16.71 -6.62
CA GLU A 284 10.43 15.67 -6.46
C GLU A 284 10.22 15.32 -4.99
N ARG A 285 11.30 15.02 -4.27
CA ARG A 285 11.27 14.62 -2.87
C ARG A 285 10.63 15.69 -1.99
N ASP A 286 11.04 16.95 -2.16
CA ASP A 286 10.55 18.07 -1.38
C ASP A 286 9.10 18.43 -1.74
N SER A 287 8.73 18.28 -3.02
CA SER A 287 7.35 18.42 -3.48
C SER A 287 6.44 17.37 -2.85
N LEU A 288 6.79 16.09 -2.94
CA LEU A 288 6.02 14.99 -2.33
C LEU A 288 5.85 15.16 -0.82
N ALA A 289 6.92 15.56 -0.13
CA ALA A 289 6.89 15.79 1.31
C ALA A 289 5.97 16.95 1.68
N THR A 290 6.05 18.07 0.95
CA THR A 290 5.19 19.24 1.17
C THR A 290 3.71 18.89 0.95
N LEU A 291 3.39 18.19 -0.14
CA LEU A 291 2.03 17.76 -0.46
C LEU A 291 1.48 16.80 0.62
N TYR A 292 2.29 15.85 1.06
CA TYR A 292 1.90 14.92 2.12
C TYR A 292 1.65 15.66 3.45
N MET A 293 2.54 16.56 3.85
CA MET A 293 2.38 17.36 5.08
C MET A 293 1.14 18.26 5.03
N TYR A 294 0.81 18.78 3.86
CA TYR A 294 -0.44 19.51 3.66
C TYR A 294 -1.68 18.64 3.92
N LEU A 295 -1.71 17.41 3.38
CA LEU A 295 -2.78 16.44 3.66
C LEU A 295 -2.86 16.06 5.15
N ILE A 296 -1.71 15.88 5.80
CA ILE A 296 -1.63 15.62 7.25
C ILE A 296 -2.24 16.79 8.04
N LYS A 297 -1.88 18.03 7.70
CA LYS A 297 -2.42 19.25 8.35
C LYS A 297 -3.96 19.30 8.20
N ARG A 298 -4.49 19.00 7.01
CA ARG A 298 -5.93 18.93 6.77
C ARG A 298 -6.60 17.88 7.67
N SER A 299 -6.02 16.69 7.76
CA SER A 299 -6.52 15.64 8.65
C SER A 299 -6.50 16.07 10.12
N MET A 300 -5.42 16.72 10.58
CA MET A 300 -5.33 17.24 11.96
C MET A 300 -6.41 18.27 12.27
N ASN A 301 -6.77 19.13 11.30
CA ASN A 301 -7.83 20.13 11.49
C ASN A 301 -9.18 19.46 11.75
N ILE A 302 -9.51 18.38 11.01
CA ILE A 302 -10.73 17.60 11.26
C ILE A 302 -10.76 17.07 12.69
N PHE A 303 -9.67 16.47 13.17
CA PHE A 303 -9.61 15.98 14.55
C PHE A 303 -9.83 17.09 15.58
N ARG A 304 -9.36 18.31 15.34
CA ARG A 304 -9.61 19.46 16.22
C ARG A 304 -11.05 19.91 16.22
N GLU A 305 -11.72 19.89 15.06
CA GLU A 305 -13.14 20.29 14.92
C GLU A 305 -14.09 19.34 15.67
N TYR A 306 -13.79 18.05 15.66
CA TYR A 306 -14.60 17.05 16.34
C TYR A 306 -14.23 16.87 17.83
N GLU A 307 -13.39 17.77 18.40
CA GLU A 307 -12.91 17.71 19.80
C GLU A 307 -12.34 16.34 20.21
N ASP A 308 -11.96 15.55 19.23
CA ASP A 308 -11.44 14.22 19.46
C ASP A 308 -9.99 14.33 19.93
N HIS A 309 -9.78 14.16 21.23
CA HIS A 309 -8.46 14.01 21.83
C HIS A 309 -7.79 12.67 21.44
N VAL A 310 -8.29 12.06 20.38
CA VAL A 310 -7.80 10.80 19.82
C VAL A 310 -6.52 11.06 19.06
N LYS A 311 -5.61 10.12 19.14
CA LYS A 311 -4.38 10.15 18.35
C LYS A 311 -4.73 10.17 16.86
N LEU A 312 -4.05 11.04 16.09
CA LEU A 312 -4.21 11.12 14.63
C LEU A 312 -4.18 9.73 14.01
N SER A 313 -5.24 9.39 13.30
CA SER A 313 -5.37 8.14 12.57
C SER A 313 -5.82 8.44 11.15
N TYR A 314 -5.15 7.83 10.17
CA TYR A 314 -5.48 8.06 8.77
C TYR A 314 -5.07 6.86 7.89
N ASN A 315 -5.67 6.79 6.72
CA ASN A 315 -5.18 5.98 5.61
C ASN A 315 -4.61 6.91 4.55
N PHE A 316 -3.37 6.67 4.16
CA PHE A 316 -2.73 7.31 3.03
C PHE A 316 -2.68 6.34 1.87
N ILE A 317 -3.02 6.81 0.67
CA ILE A 317 -3.09 6.01 -0.56
C ILE A 317 -2.40 6.81 -1.65
N MET A 318 -1.60 6.14 -2.48
CA MET A 318 -0.86 6.80 -3.55
C MET A 318 -0.83 5.92 -4.81
N MET A 319 -1.04 6.55 -5.94
CA MET A 319 -0.67 6.07 -7.28
C MET A 319 0.39 6.98 -7.88
N ALA A 320 0.87 6.68 -9.08
CA ALA A 320 1.94 7.44 -9.69
C ALA A 320 1.56 8.92 -10.00
N ASP A 321 0.27 9.22 -10.15
CA ASP A 321 -0.25 10.52 -10.57
C ASP A 321 -1.12 11.25 -9.54
N TRP A 322 -1.40 10.62 -8.40
CA TRP A 322 -2.15 11.24 -7.30
C TRP A 322 -1.83 10.62 -5.94
N MET A 323 -2.12 11.38 -4.89
CA MET A 323 -2.13 10.90 -3.51
C MET A 323 -3.43 11.29 -2.82
N MET A 324 -3.87 10.48 -1.87
CA MET A 324 -5.10 10.69 -1.10
C MET A 324 -4.86 10.39 0.37
N ILE A 325 -5.51 11.16 1.24
CA ILE A 325 -5.59 10.86 2.68
C ILE A 325 -7.05 10.77 3.11
N VAL A 326 -7.32 9.81 4.00
CA VAL A 326 -8.63 9.64 4.65
C VAL A 326 -8.42 9.68 6.17
N PRO A 327 -8.87 10.73 6.87
CA PRO A 327 -8.89 10.77 8.33
C PRO A 327 -9.80 9.68 8.89
N ARG A 328 -9.34 8.97 9.94
CA ARG A 328 -10.03 7.79 10.46
C ARG A 328 -10.50 8.00 11.88
N ARG A 329 -11.80 7.77 12.11
CA ARG A 329 -12.43 7.86 13.43
C ARG A 329 -12.54 6.51 14.14
N ASN A 330 -12.85 5.46 13.38
CA ASN A 330 -13.01 4.10 13.89
C ASN A 330 -12.35 3.08 12.96
N ALA A 331 -11.67 2.08 13.54
CA ALA A 331 -11.04 1.00 12.78
C ALA A 331 -12.07 0.04 12.18
N LYS A 332 -13.29 0.01 12.72
CA LYS A 332 -14.39 -0.85 12.28
C LYS A 332 -15.74 -0.18 12.51
N PHE A 333 -16.72 -0.62 11.73
CA PHE A 333 -18.13 -0.40 12.00
C PHE A 333 -18.79 -1.74 12.30
N GLU A 334 -19.44 -1.87 13.47
CA GLU A 334 -19.84 -3.15 14.04
C GLU A 334 -18.65 -4.11 14.16
N ASP A 335 -18.64 -5.23 13.43
CA ASP A 335 -17.53 -6.19 13.33
C ASP A 335 -16.82 -6.17 11.96
N ILE A 336 -17.17 -5.21 11.08
CA ILE A 336 -16.58 -5.02 9.76
C ILE A 336 -15.37 -4.09 9.90
N TRP A 337 -14.18 -4.67 9.84
CA TRP A 337 -12.93 -3.94 9.88
C TRP A 337 -12.61 -3.29 8.56
N GLN A 338 -12.16 -2.03 8.61
CA GLN A 338 -11.76 -1.28 7.42
C GLN A 338 -10.35 -0.69 7.57
N ASN A 339 -9.64 -0.69 6.47
CA ASN A 339 -8.38 0.02 6.29
C ASN A 339 -8.43 0.80 4.96
N ALA A 340 -7.27 1.21 4.43
CA ALA A 340 -7.19 1.95 3.17
C ALA A 340 -7.92 1.28 2.00
N LEU A 341 -8.00 -0.06 1.98
CA LEU A 341 -8.57 -0.82 0.86
C LEU A 341 -10.08 -0.56 0.69
N GLY A 342 -10.84 -0.41 1.79
CA GLY A 342 -12.26 -0.05 1.71
C GLY A 342 -12.50 1.28 1.01
N PHE A 343 -11.61 2.25 1.20
CA PHE A 343 -11.67 3.57 0.54
C PHE A 343 -11.19 3.56 -0.92
N MET A 344 -10.69 2.41 -1.39
CA MET A 344 -10.42 2.11 -2.80
C MET A 344 -11.49 1.23 -3.43
N GLY A 345 -12.60 0.99 -2.73
CA GLY A 345 -13.67 0.12 -3.20
C GLY A 345 -13.36 -1.38 -3.08
N MET A 346 -12.46 -1.78 -2.17
CA MET A 346 -12.09 -3.18 -1.98
C MET A 346 -12.43 -3.66 -0.57
N PHE A 347 -13.43 -4.53 -0.46
CA PHE A 347 -13.91 -5.11 0.79
C PHE A 347 -13.51 -6.58 0.87
N PHE A 348 -12.55 -6.89 1.72
CA PHE A 348 -12.11 -8.26 1.97
C PHE A 348 -12.80 -8.79 3.22
N VAL A 349 -13.54 -9.88 3.08
CA VAL A 349 -14.33 -10.50 4.13
C VAL A 349 -13.92 -11.96 4.33
N LYS A 350 -14.18 -12.49 5.54
CA LYS A 350 -13.74 -13.84 5.92
C LYS A 350 -14.69 -14.96 5.50
N ASN A 351 -15.97 -14.66 5.24
CA ASN A 351 -17.01 -15.65 4.91
C ASN A 351 -18.24 -14.97 4.29
N GLU A 352 -19.19 -15.79 3.82
CA GLU A 352 -20.44 -15.36 3.20
C GLU A 352 -21.32 -14.53 4.14
N GLU A 353 -21.44 -14.90 5.42
CA GLU A 353 -22.20 -14.13 6.42
C GLU A 353 -21.74 -12.69 6.51
N MET A 354 -20.40 -12.47 6.52
CA MET A 354 -19.82 -11.14 6.54
C MET A 354 -20.05 -10.39 5.22
N LYS A 355 -20.03 -11.10 4.08
CA LYS A 355 -20.34 -10.53 2.77
C LYS A 355 -21.78 -10.03 2.72
N GLU A 356 -22.74 -10.86 3.11
CA GLU A 356 -24.15 -10.48 3.18
C GLU A 356 -24.37 -9.28 4.11
N LYS A 357 -23.66 -9.27 5.25
CA LYS A 357 -23.72 -8.16 6.20
C LYS A 357 -23.21 -6.84 5.58
N VAL A 358 -22.07 -6.86 4.87
CA VAL A 358 -21.54 -5.70 4.15
C VAL A 358 -22.55 -5.19 3.12
N LEU A 359 -23.10 -6.07 2.30
CA LEU A 359 -24.09 -5.71 1.28
C LEU A 359 -25.37 -5.13 1.89
N LYS A 360 -25.83 -5.65 3.02
CA LYS A 360 -27.03 -5.17 3.73
C LYS A 360 -26.81 -3.81 4.37
N LEU A 361 -25.68 -3.55 5.00
CA LEU A 361 -25.35 -2.28 5.63
C LEU A 361 -25.07 -1.17 4.61
N GLY A 362 -24.51 -1.56 3.46
CA GLY A 362 -24.10 -0.65 2.39
C GLY A 362 -22.71 -0.04 2.62
N PHE A 363 -21.98 0.12 1.53
CA PHE A 363 -20.59 0.58 1.55
C PHE A 363 -20.44 2.00 2.10
N SER A 364 -21.27 2.93 1.61
CA SER A 364 -21.26 4.32 2.05
C SER A 364 -21.44 4.43 3.57
N LYS A 365 -22.38 3.67 4.15
CA LYS A 365 -22.60 3.69 5.62
C LYS A 365 -21.40 3.16 6.40
N ILE A 366 -20.80 2.05 5.96
CA ILE A 366 -19.62 1.48 6.61
C ILE A 366 -18.44 2.44 6.58
N LEU A 367 -18.19 3.07 5.44
CA LEU A 367 -17.06 3.98 5.25
C LEU A 367 -17.24 5.30 6.02
N GLU A 368 -18.45 5.84 6.06
CA GLU A 368 -18.80 7.02 6.84
C GLU A 368 -18.54 6.81 8.35
N GLU A 369 -18.94 5.65 8.89
CA GLU A 369 -18.74 5.32 10.30
C GLU A 369 -17.28 5.05 10.65
N CYS A 370 -16.48 4.58 9.68
CA CYS A 370 -15.05 4.35 9.87
C CYS A 370 -14.19 5.60 9.68
N ALA A 371 -14.68 6.59 8.93
CA ALA A 371 -14.03 7.88 8.71
C ALA A 371 -14.84 9.00 9.37
N PHE A 372 -14.68 10.23 8.94
CA PHE A 372 -15.53 11.36 9.31
C PHE A 372 -16.54 11.61 8.18
N PRO A 373 -17.79 11.93 8.49
CA PRO A 373 -18.81 12.17 7.45
C PRO A 373 -18.43 13.38 6.59
N LEU A 374 -18.71 13.29 5.29
CA LEU A 374 -18.61 14.42 4.38
C LEU A 374 -19.88 15.27 4.53
N GLU A 375 -19.73 16.54 4.91
CA GLU A 375 -20.84 17.47 5.09
C GLU A 375 -21.19 18.13 3.77
N GLU A 376 -22.49 18.41 3.54
CA GLU A 376 -22.99 19.03 2.30
C GLU A 376 -22.39 20.43 2.06
N ASP A 377 -22.01 21.14 3.14
CA ASP A 377 -21.50 22.52 3.09
C ASP A 377 -19.96 22.61 2.99
N GLU A 378 -19.23 21.50 2.80
CA GLU A 378 -17.75 21.53 2.78
C GLU A 378 -17.16 22.41 1.65
N GLU A 379 -17.93 22.70 0.61
CA GLU A 379 -17.55 23.66 -0.45
C GLU A 379 -17.44 25.12 0.07
N HIS A 380 -18.04 25.44 1.21
CA HIS A 380 -18.13 26.81 1.75
C HIS A 380 -17.24 27.06 2.97
N ILE A 381 -16.65 26.02 3.56
CA ILE A 381 -15.78 26.20 4.72
C ILE A 381 -14.46 26.83 4.27
N VAL A 382 -14.35 28.13 4.44
CA VAL A 382 -13.11 28.87 4.33
C VAL A 382 -12.31 28.59 5.62
N TYR A 383 -11.45 27.53 5.58
CA TYR A 383 -10.47 27.36 6.66
C TYR A 383 -9.51 28.55 6.64
N ASN A 384 -9.61 29.41 7.63
CA ASN A 384 -8.59 30.40 7.89
C ASN A 384 -7.32 29.65 8.32
N GLU A 385 -6.40 29.42 7.39
CA GLU A 385 -5.15 28.68 7.63
C GLU A 385 -4.22 29.40 8.65
N TYR A 386 -4.55 30.63 9.02
CA TYR A 386 -3.78 31.48 9.94
C TYR A 386 -4.45 31.72 11.30
N GLY A 387 -5.41 30.87 11.70
CA GLY A 387 -5.92 30.90 13.07
C GLY A 387 -4.84 30.48 14.06
N TYR A 388 -4.05 31.45 14.56
CA TYR A 388 -3.29 31.33 15.79
C TYR A 388 -4.24 31.43 16.98
#